data_1ca3186a5d4738e40f12cf08b2ea24e5
#
_entry.id   1ca3186a5d4738e40f12cf08b2ea24e5
#
_cell.length_a   1.000
_cell.length_b   1.000
_cell.length_c   1.000
_cell.angle_alpha   90.00
_cell.angle_beta   90.00
_cell.angle_gamma   90.00
#
_symmetry.space_group_name_H-M   'P 1'
#
loop_
_entity.id
_entity.type
_entity.pdbx_description
1 polymer ?
#
loop_
_entity_poly.entity_id
_entity_poly.type
_entity_poly.pdbx_seq_one_letter_code
_entity_poly.pdbx_strand_id
1 'polypeptide(L)'
;MNLFEKVFRLTHLRNKRKWESATAVFTGKCQRAVVRTKMGPRPAKYNAYEIVYEANGVKRNGWYTFHPLDDPDPQSIAGDKLRIRYRKDKPFIFEMDISDL
;
A
#
# COMPACT_ATOMS: atom_id res chain seq x y z
N MET A 1 26.09 -6.93 -23.91
CA MET A 1 25.49 -6.76 -22.56
C MET A 1 26.54 -7.12 -21.52
N ASN A 2 26.86 -6.21 -20.61
CA ASN A 2 27.83 -6.49 -19.58
C ASN A 2 27.18 -7.26 -18.40
N LEU A 3 28.01 -7.78 -17.51
CA LEU A 3 27.55 -8.57 -16.37
C LEU A 3 26.61 -7.78 -15.45
N PHE A 4 26.87 -6.49 -15.27
CA PHE A 4 26.07 -5.61 -14.42
C PHE A 4 24.64 -5.48 -14.97
N GLU A 5 24.48 -5.26 -16.27
CA GLU A 5 23.15 -5.15 -16.89
C GLU A 5 22.35 -6.44 -16.76
N LYS A 6 23.02 -7.58 -16.89
CA LYS A 6 22.38 -8.89 -16.75
C LYS A 6 21.88 -9.11 -15.33
N VAL A 7 22.67 -8.76 -14.32
CA VAL A 7 22.27 -8.86 -12.90
C VAL A 7 21.11 -7.92 -12.60
N PHE A 8 21.17 -6.67 -13.10
CA PHE A 8 20.10 -5.70 -12.93
C PHE A 8 18.77 -6.19 -13.51
N ARG A 9 18.78 -6.75 -14.72
CA ARG A 9 17.58 -7.32 -15.35
C ARG A 9 16.98 -8.45 -14.53
N LEU A 10 17.81 -9.36 -14.03
CA LEU A 10 17.34 -10.47 -13.21
C LEU A 10 16.69 -9.98 -11.92
N THR A 11 17.29 -9.00 -11.26
CA THR A 11 16.75 -8.41 -10.03
C THR A 11 15.40 -7.73 -10.31
N HIS A 12 15.32 -6.97 -11.40
CA HIS A 12 14.08 -6.28 -11.78
C HIS A 12 12.95 -7.27 -12.09
N LEU A 13 13.24 -8.34 -12.81
CA LEU A 13 12.26 -9.39 -13.13
C LEU A 13 11.80 -10.11 -11.86
N ARG A 14 12.71 -10.37 -10.92
CA ARG A 14 12.36 -10.97 -9.63
C ARG A 14 11.40 -10.07 -8.84
N ASN A 15 11.64 -8.76 -8.84
CA ASN A 15 10.77 -7.82 -8.16
C ASN A 15 9.38 -7.80 -8.76
N LYS A 16 9.25 -7.81 -10.08
CA LYS A 16 7.95 -7.91 -10.76
C LYS A 16 7.21 -9.19 -10.43
N ARG A 17 7.93 -10.31 -10.28
CA ARG A 17 7.32 -11.60 -9.94
C ARG A 17 6.85 -11.68 -8.49
N LYS A 18 7.45 -10.89 -7.60
CA LYS A 18 7.10 -10.87 -6.18
C LYS A 18 5.86 -10.04 -5.89
N TRP A 19 5.52 -9.13 -6.78
CA TRP A 19 4.41 -8.20 -6.58
C TRP A 19 3.29 -8.49 -7.56
N GLU A 20 2.06 -8.30 -7.09
CA GLU A 20 0.87 -8.45 -7.91
C GLU A 20 -0.03 -7.25 -7.69
N SER A 21 -0.66 -6.76 -8.77
CA SER A 21 -1.57 -5.63 -8.71
C SER A 21 -2.95 -6.06 -8.24
N ALA A 22 -3.61 -5.18 -7.50
CA ALA A 22 -4.99 -5.37 -7.06
C ALA A 22 -5.67 -4.02 -6.98
N THR A 23 -7.00 -4.03 -7.00
CA THR A 23 -7.81 -2.83 -6.76
C THR A 23 -8.32 -2.88 -5.34
N ALA A 24 -7.97 -1.87 -4.55
CA ALA A 24 -8.48 -1.69 -3.20
C ALA A 24 -9.63 -0.69 -3.21
N VAL A 25 -10.50 -0.81 -2.23
CA VAL A 25 -11.64 0.10 -2.06
C VAL A 25 -11.59 0.68 -0.66
N PHE A 26 -11.76 1.99 -0.54
CA PHE A 26 -11.86 2.66 0.76
C PHE A 26 -13.20 2.35 1.39
N THR A 27 -13.20 1.97 2.67
CA THR A 27 -14.42 1.59 3.39
C THR A 27 -15.13 2.78 4.03
N GLY A 28 -14.46 3.90 4.16
CA GLY A 28 -14.95 5.07 4.89
C GLY A 28 -14.51 5.10 6.34
N LYS A 29 -13.85 4.06 6.82
CA LYS A 29 -13.28 4.05 8.18
C LYS A 29 -11.90 4.68 8.18
N CYS A 30 -11.59 5.42 9.24
CA CYS A 30 -10.25 5.94 9.45
C CYS A 30 -9.91 5.91 10.95
N GLN A 31 -8.62 5.96 11.22
CA GLN A 31 -8.09 6.08 12.58
C GLN A 31 -6.86 6.96 12.55
N ARG A 32 -6.51 7.55 13.68
CA ARG A 32 -5.27 8.29 13.81
C ARG A 32 -4.10 7.32 13.64
N ALA A 33 -3.20 7.61 12.70
CA ALA A 33 -2.00 6.81 12.52
C ALA A 33 -1.12 6.87 13.77
N VAL A 34 -0.31 5.84 13.98
CA VAL A 34 0.58 5.75 15.12
C VAL A 34 2.02 5.68 14.62
N VAL A 35 2.87 6.54 15.17
CA VAL A 35 4.30 6.56 14.85
C VAL A 35 5.06 5.99 16.05
N ARG A 36 5.98 5.09 15.78
CA ARG A 36 6.85 4.54 16.83
C ARG A 36 8.03 5.49 17.04
N THR A 37 8.21 5.91 18.30
CA THR A 37 9.32 6.76 18.71
C THR A 37 10.17 6.03 19.76
N LYS A 38 11.32 6.62 20.12
CA LYS A 38 12.17 6.07 21.17
C LYS A 38 11.46 6.00 22.53
N MET A 39 10.44 6.83 22.73
CA MET A 39 9.63 6.88 23.98
C MET A 39 8.36 6.06 23.89
N GLY A 40 8.21 5.25 22.85
CA GLY A 40 7.03 4.41 22.61
C GLY A 40 6.13 4.93 21.50
N PRO A 41 4.98 4.27 21.28
CA PRO A 41 4.04 4.68 20.23
C PRO A 41 3.36 6.00 20.60
N ARG A 42 3.23 6.89 19.62
CA ARG A 42 2.52 8.17 19.76
C ARG A 42 1.60 8.38 18.57
N PRO A 43 0.43 9.05 18.78
CA PRO A 43 -0.45 9.37 17.66
C PRO A 43 0.25 10.33 16.69
N ALA A 44 0.15 10.04 15.40
CA ALA A 44 0.64 10.91 14.34
C ALA A 44 -0.32 12.07 14.10
N LYS A 45 0.12 13.06 13.33
CA LYS A 45 -0.72 14.21 12.95
C LYS A 45 -1.58 13.92 11.71
N TYR A 46 -1.62 12.68 11.22
CA TYR A 46 -2.37 12.28 10.05
C TYR A 46 -3.16 11.01 10.32
N ASN A 47 -4.14 10.73 9.46
CA ASN A 47 -5.02 9.58 9.60
C ASN A 47 -4.57 8.41 8.71
N ALA A 48 -4.92 7.21 9.14
CA ALA A 48 -4.84 6.00 8.31
C ALA A 48 -6.27 5.63 7.89
N TYR A 49 -6.43 5.29 6.60
CA TYR A 49 -7.73 4.99 6.00
C TYR A 49 -7.80 3.50 5.69
N GLU A 50 -8.90 2.87 6.08
CA GLU A 50 -9.08 1.45 5.83
C GLU A 50 -9.37 1.20 4.35
N ILE A 51 -8.68 0.22 3.79
CA ILE A 51 -8.94 -0.28 2.45
C ILE A 51 -9.20 -1.78 2.51
N VAL A 52 -9.96 -2.28 1.56
CA VAL A 52 -10.22 -3.71 1.38
C VAL A 52 -9.75 -4.09 -0.01
N TYR A 53 -9.00 -5.17 -0.11
CA TYR A 53 -8.51 -5.71 -1.37
C TYR A 53 -8.48 -7.23 -1.32
N GLU A 54 -8.43 -7.85 -2.48
CA GLU A 54 -8.32 -9.30 -2.58
C GLU A 54 -6.89 -9.66 -2.98
N ALA A 55 -6.27 -10.54 -2.20
CA ALA A 55 -4.91 -11.00 -2.43
C ALA A 55 -4.88 -12.52 -2.35
N ASN A 56 -4.38 -13.17 -3.40
CA ASN A 56 -4.33 -14.63 -3.49
C ASN A 56 -5.70 -15.29 -3.27
N GLY A 57 -6.77 -14.64 -3.75
CA GLY A 57 -8.14 -15.13 -3.58
C GLY A 57 -8.76 -14.89 -2.20
N VAL A 58 -8.05 -14.20 -1.31
CA VAL A 58 -8.50 -13.93 0.06
C VAL A 58 -8.72 -12.43 0.24
N LYS A 59 -9.88 -12.07 0.79
CA LYS A 59 -10.21 -10.68 1.09
C LYS A 59 -9.43 -10.22 2.32
N ARG A 60 -8.75 -9.07 2.20
CA ARG A 60 -7.90 -8.51 3.25
C ARG A 60 -8.20 -7.05 3.48
N ASN A 61 -7.96 -6.62 4.71
CA ASN A 61 -8.05 -5.21 5.10
C ASN A 61 -6.65 -4.66 5.28
N GLY A 62 -6.47 -3.40 4.92
CA GLY A 62 -5.20 -2.70 5.14
C GLY A 62 -5.46 -1.26 5.52
N TRP A 63 -4.41 -0.57 5.94
CA TRP A 63 -4.46 0.84 6.31
C TRP A 63 -3.54 1.63 5.38
N TYR A 64 -4.12 2.63 4.72
CA TYR A 64 -3.42 3.48 3.77
C TYR A 64 -3.33 4.90 4.32
N THR A 65 -2.15 5.52 4.17
CA THR A 65 -1.94 6.92 4.59
C THR A 65 -1.66 7.76 3.35
N PHE A 66 -2.37 8.89 3.24
CA PHE A 66 -2.07 9.89 2.23
C PHE A 66 -0.88 10.73 2.67
N HIS A 67 -0.37 11.56 1.74
CA HIS A 67 0.61 12.59 2.12
C HIS A 67 -0.01 13.47 3.22
N PRO A 68 0.75 13.90 4.24
CA PRO A 68 0.20 14.67 5.36
C PRO A 68 -0.57 15.94 4.97
N LEU A 69 -0.29 16.50 3.78
CA LEU A 69 -1.02 17.65 3.27
C LEU A 69 -2.34 17.27 2.59
N ASP A 70 -2.54 15.98 2.29
CA ASP A 70 -3.73 15.45 1.64
C ASP A 70 -4.46 14.55 2.64
N ASP A 71 -5.21 15.15 3.56
CA ASP A 71 -5.95 14.42 4.59
C ASP A 71 -7.44 14.52 4.27
N PRO A 72 -7.96 13.68 3.33
CA PRO A 72 -9.35 13.81 2.88
C PRO A 72 -10.33 13.38 3.96
N ASP A 73 -11.57 13.87 3.84
CA ASP A 73 -12.68 13.39 4.65
C ASP A 73 -12.93 11.90 4.35
N PRO A 74 -12.93 11.01 5.36
CA PRO A 74 -13.17 9.58 5.14
C PRO A 74 -14.46 9.29 4.39
N GLN A 75 -15.51 10.06 4.62
CA GLN A 75 -16.79 9.86 3.96
C GLN A 75 -16.74 10.26 2.49
N SER A 76 -15.91 11.24 2.14
CA SER A 76 -15.79 11.70 0.74
C SER A 76 -15.09 10.67 -0.15
N ILE A 77 -14.25 9.82 0.41
CA ILE A 77 -13.52 8.80 -0.34
C ILE A 77 -14.10 7.40 -0.18
N ALA A 78 -15.12 7.21 0.66
CA ALA A 78 -15.75 5.90 0.84
C ALA A 78 -16.26 5.37 -0.51
N GLY A 79 -15.83 4.15 -0.85
CA GLY A 79 -16.16 3.54 -2.14
C GLY A 79 -15.18 3.87 -3.27
N ASP A 80 -14.27 4.81 -3.08
CA ASP A 80 -13.26 5.12 -4.07
C ASP A 80 -12.27 3.98 -4.21
N LYS A 81 -11.74 3.82 -5.42
CA LYS A 81 -10.81 2.75 -5.74
C LYS A 81 -9.38 3.27 -5.72
N LEU A 82 -8.49 2.42 -5.21
CA LEU A 82 -7.05 2.68 -5.20
C LEU A 82 -6.35 1.49 -5.82
N ARG A 83 -5.50 1.74 -6.82
CA ARG A 83 -4.70 0.67 -7.38
C ARG A 83 -3.47 0.46 -6.52
N ILE A 84 -3.30 -0.77 -6.05
CA ILE A 84 -2.19 -1.17 -5.19
C ILE A 84 -1.46 -2.36 -5.80
N ARG A 85 -0.28 -2.62 -5.28
CA ARG A 85 0.42 -3.88 -5.51
C ARG A 85 0.77 -4.48 -4.15
N TYR A 86 0.69 -5.79 -4.06
CA TYR A 86 1.00 -6.49 -2.82
C TYR A 86 2.04 -7.58 -3.09
N ARG A 87 2.76 -7.96 -2.04
CA ARG A 87 3.71 -9.05 -2.14
C ARG A 87 2.98 -10.39 -2.09
N LYS A 88 3.26 -11.26 -3.07
CA LYS A 88 2.62 -12.58 -3.16
C LYS A 88 2.95 -13.47 -1.97
N ASP A 89 4.17 -13.36 -1.45
CA ASP A 89 4.64 -14.15 -0.29
C ASP A 89 4.16 -13.58 1.04
N LYS A 90 3.85 -12.29 1.09
CA LYS A 90 3.37 -11.59 2.28
C LYS A 90 2.27 -10.62 1.89
N PRO A 91 1.05 -11.11 1.63
CA PRO A 91 -0.02 -10.27 1.03
C PRO A 91 -0.47 -9.08 1.88
N PHE A 92 -0.11 -9.03 3.17
CA PHE A 92 -0.39 -7.88 4.02
C PHE A 92 0.55 -6.70 3.75
N ILE A 93 1.65 -6.91 3.01
CA ILE A 93 2.55 -5.84 2.58
C ILE A 93 2.06 -5.35 1.23
N PHE A 94 1.66 -4.08 1.18
CA PHE A 94 1.17 -3.46 -0.04
C PHE A 94 1.67 -2.02 -0.13
N GLU A 95 1.64 -1.49 -1.34
CA GLU A 95 1.95 -0.08 -1.61
C GLU A 95 1.12 0.38 -2.81
N MET A 96 1.01 1.69 -2.99
CA MET A 96 0.33 2.24 -4.16
C MET A 96 1.07 1.80 -5.43
N ASP A 97 0.31 1.34 -6.42
CA ASP A 97 0.88 0.95 -7.71
C ASP A 97 1.08 2.20 -8.56
N ILE A 98 2.34 2.61 -8.70
CA ILE A 98 2.72 3.79 -9.47
C ILE A 98 3.08 3.48 -10.92
N SER A 99 2.94 2.23 -11.34
CA SER A 99 3.31 1.82 -12.70
C SER A 99 2.47 2.47 -13.79
N ASP A 100 1.30 2.99 -13.44
CA ASP A 100 0.38 3.64 -14.37
C ASP A 100 0.53 5.18 -14.41
N LEU A 101 1.50 5.72 -13.71
CA LEU A 101 1.75 7.18 -13.69
C LEU A 101 2.64 7.61 -14.84
#